data_e954acce114c4c81f88b5fdc328d4e77
#
_entry.id   e954acce114c4c81f88b5fdc328d4e77
#
_cell.length_a   1.000
_cell.length_b   1.000
_cell.length_c   1.000
_cell.angle_alpha   90.00
_cell.angle_beta   90.00
_cell.angle_gamma   90.00
#
_symmetry.space_group_name_H-M   'P 1'
#
loop_
_entity.id
_entity.type
_entity.pdbx_description
1 polymer ?
#
loop_
_entity_poly.entity_id
_entity_poly.type
_entity_poly.pdbx_seq_one_letter_code
_entity_poly.pdbx_strand_id
1 'polypeptide(L)'
;GVIIEKIGPFNLYLMILYITMNFFKKITKFKVFFIAEIGINHNGNIKNALKLIEAAKFAGCDAVKFQKRTPEIATPKSQWDIMRDTPWGKMRYIDYKKKIEFGKKEYDIINKFCKEQKILWTASCWDVPSVKFIEKYKVKFHKVASACITDFALLHELKKTKKPIIISTGMSSENQIKKAVKFLSQKNLSILHCNSSYPSPSDQLNLNYIKTLKSLFKKSVIGYSGHEMNLVSSVASAILGAKIIERHITLDRSMW
;
A
#
# COMPACT_ATOMS: atom_id res chain seq x y z
N GLY A 1 7.87 -35.19 -27.10
CA GLY A 1 6.91 -35.77 -26.18
C GLY A 1 7.12 -35.16 -24.79
N VAL A 2 6.18 -34.34 -24.31
CA VAL A 2 6.18 -33.82 -22.92
C VAL A 2 5.74 -34.97 -22.03
N ILE A 3 6.61 -35.41 -21.16
CA ILE A 3 6.28 -36.40 -20.12
C ILE A 3 5.37 -35.66 -19.10
N ILE A 4 4.07 -35.88 -19.21
CA ILE A 4 3.13 -35.56 -18.14
C ILE A 4 3.30 -36.66 -17.10
N GLU A 5 4.17 -36.44 -16.11
CA GLU A 5 4.17 -37.29 -14.91
C GLU A 5 2.76 -37.26 -14.30
N LYS A 6 2.21 -38.43 -14.02
CA LYS A 6 0.90 -38.58 -13.38
C LYS A 6 0.92 -37.85 -12.04
N ILE A 7 0.35 -36.68 -12.00
CA ILE A 7 0.14 -35.89 -10.76
C ILE A 7 -0.85 -36.71 -9.92
N GLY A 8 -0.39 -37.29 -8.84
CA GLY A 8 -1.27 -38.06 -7.93
C GLY A 8 -2.37 -37.15 -7.34
N PRO A 9 -3.48 -37.72 -6.87
CA PRO A 9 -4.66 -36.94 -6.39
C PRO A 9 -4.31 -35.95 -5.28
N PHE A 10 -3.32 -36.24 -4.46
CA PHE A 10 -2.82 -35.31 -3.43
C PHE A 10 -2.12 -34.08 -4.04
N ASN A 11 -1.33 -34.27 -5.08
CA ASN A 11 -0.66 -33.19 -5.79
C ASN A 11 -1.66 -32.33 -6.58
N LEU A 12 -2.69 -32.94 -7.17
CA LEU A 12 -3.76 -32.22 -7.86
C LEU A 12 -4.55 -31.33 -6.88
N TYR A 13 -4.88 -31.86 -5.70
CA TYR A 13 -5.57 -31.08 -4.65
C TYR A 13 -4.73 -29.89 -4.17
N LEU A 14 -3.43 -30.09 -3.92
CA LEU A 14 -2.51 -29.01 -3.56
C LEU A 14 -2.38 -27.97 -4.67
N MET A 15 -2.34 -28.40 -5.93
CA MET A 15 -2.29 -27.50 -7.08
C MET A 15 -3.58 -26.69 -7.22
N ILE A 16 -4.75 -27.28 -7.04
CA ILE A 16 -6.03 -26.59 -7.04
C ILE A 16 -6.10 -25.57 -5.89
N LEU A 17 -5.71 -25.97 -4.68
CA LEU A 17 -5.60 -25.06 -3.53
C LEU A 17 -4.68 -23.88 -3.82
N TYR A 18 -3.52 -24.12 -4.43
CA TYR A 18 -2.58 -23.07 -4.78
C TYR A 18 -3.13 -22.13 -5.87
N ILE A 19 -3.84 -22.65 -6.87
CA ILE A 19 -4.48 -21.85 -7.93
C ILE A 19 -5.61 -20.99 -7.36
N THR A 20 -6.37 -21.52 -6.39
CA THR A 20 -7.51 -20.82 -5.77
C THR A 20 -7.13 -19.86 -4.65
N MET A 21 -5.88 -19.90 -4.17
CA MET A 21 -5.39 -18.95 -3.15
C MET A 21 -5.36 -17.53 -3.70
N ASN A 22 -5.75 -16.57 -2.84
CA ASN A 22 -5.60 -15.18 -3.20
C ASN A 22 -4.10 -14.81 -3.40
N PHE A 23 -3.87 -13.77 -4.19
CA PHE A 23 -2.53 -13.32 -4.56
C PHE A 23 -1.57 -13.21 -3.36
N PHE A 24 -1.98 -12.51 -2.29
CA PHE A 24 -1.10 -12.33 -1.13
C PHE A 24 -0.91 -13.60 -0.31
N LYS A 25 -1.92 -14.44 -0.13
CA LYS A 25 -1.73 -15.75 0.53
C LYS A 25 -0.69 -16.61 -0.19
N LYS A 26 -0.70 -16.54 -1.52
CA LYS A 26 0.24 -17.29 -2.35
C LYS A 26 1.67 -16.82 -2.14
N ILE A 27 1.93 -15.53 -2.30
CA ILE A 27 3.30 -14.99 -2.23
C ILE A 27 3.86 -14.88 -0.81
N THR A 28 3.00 -14.76 0.21
CA THR A 28 3.42 -14.68 1.63
C THR A 28 3.44 -16.05 2.34
N LYS A 29 3.25 -17.15 1.63
CA LYS A 29 3.26 -18.48 2.24
C LYS A 29 4.59 -18.77 2.94
N PHE A 30 5.70 -18.41 2.32
CA PHE A 30 7.05 -18.72 2.82
C PHE A 30 7.90 -17.48 3.15
N LYS A 31 7.40 -16.28 2.91
CA LYS A 31 8.14 -15.03 3.15
C LYS A 31 7.22 -13.90 3.60
N VAL A 32 7.81 -12.84 4.11
CA VAL A 32 7.16 -11.54 4.28
C VAL A 32 7.24 -10.76 2.97
N PHE A 33 6.16 -10.08 2.59
CA PHE A 33 6.09 -9.21 1.43
C PHE A 33 6.37 -7.77 1.86
N PHE A 34 7.41 -7.16 1.31
CA PHE A 34 7.84 -5.81 1.67
C PHE A 34 7.38 -4.78 0.64
N ILE A 35 6.74 -3.72 1.12
CA ILE A 35 6.30 -2.56 0.32
C ILE A 35 7.10 -1.34 0.78
N ALA A 36 7.89 -0.77 -0.12
CA ALA A 36 8.51 0.53 0.09
C ALA A 36 7.52 1.63 -0.27
N GLU A 37 7.06 2.38 0.73
CA GLU A 37 6.21 3.54 0.54
C GLU A 37 7.05 4.74 0.11
N ILE A 38 7.07 5.03 -1.18
CA ILE A 38 7.66 6.25 -1.72
C ILE A 38 6.76 7.45 -1.38
N GLY A 39 5.45 7.24 -1.41
CA GLY A 39 4.48 8.26 -1.07
C GLY A 39 4.65 9.51 -1.91
N ILE A 40 5.06 10.60 -1.27
CA ILE A 40 5.40 11.89 -1.89
C ILE A 40 6.88 12.25 -1.70
N ASN A 41 7.72 11.37 -1.18
CA ASN A 41 9.14 11.61 -0.91
C ASN A 41 9.98 11.83 -2.18
N HIS A 42 9.37 11.68 -3.36
CA HIS A 42 9.95 12.08 -4.63
C HIS A 42 9.96 13.62 -4.82
N ASN A 43 9.27 14.39 -3.98
CA ASN A 43 9.19 15.86 -4.02
C ASN A 43 8.83 16.41 -5.40
N GLY A 44 7.87 15.80 -6.12
CA GLY A 44 7.46 16.20 -7.46
C GLY A 44 8.53 16.00 -8.55
N ASN A 45 9.62 15.31 -8.27
CA ASN A 45 10.73 15.09 -9.17
C ASN A 45 10.80 13.62 -9.62
N ILE A 46 10.61 13.39 -10.90
CA ILE A 46 10.64 12.03 -11.47
C ILE A 46 12.01 11.34 -11.28
N LYS A 47 13.12 12.07 -11.35
CA LYS A 47 14.46 11.49 -11.12
C LYS A 47 14.60 10.95 -9.69
N ASN A 48 14.06 11.65 -8.70
CA ASN A 48 14.04 11.16 -7.32
C ASN A 48 13.15 9.90 -7.20
N ALA A 49 12.00 9.88 -7.87
CA ALA A 49 11.13 8.70 -7.88
C ALA A 49 11.86 7.46 -8.44
N LEU A 50 12.60 7.60 -9.55
CA LEU A 50 13.37 6.51 -10.13
C LEU A 50 14.48 6.02 -9.19
N LYS A 51 15.23 6.93 -8.56
CA LYS A 51 16.25 6.57 -7.55
C LYS A 51 15.63 5.83 -6.35
N LEU A 52 14.44 6.24 -5.90
CA LEU A 52 13.72 5.56 -4.80
C LEU A 52 13.27 4.15 -5.22
N ILE A 53 12.85 3.94 -6.48
CA ILE A 53 12.54 2.61 -7.01
C ILE A 53 13.79 1.72 -7.03
N GLU A 54 14.92 2.24 -7.50
CA GLU A 54 16.21 1.52 -7.50
C GLU A 54 16.64 1.15 -6.09
N ALA A 55 16.59 2.09 -5.15
CA ALA A 55 16.93 1.85 -3.75
C ALA A 55 16.02 0.80 -3.11
N ALA A 56 14.72 0.84 -3.36
CA ALA A 56 13.77 -0.16 -2.90
C ALA A 56 14.07 -1.54 -3.48
N LYS A 57 14.38 -1.61 -4.78
CA LYS A 57 14.77 -2.86 -5.44
C LYS A 57 16.07 -3.43 -4.87
N PHE A 58 17.09 -2.59 -4.69
CA PHE A 58 18.36 -2.97 -4.08
C PHE A 58 18.19 -3.49 -2.65
N ALA A 59 17.31 -2.85 -1.87
CA ALA A 59 16.97 -3.28 -0.52
C ALA A 59 16.12 -4.58 -0.47
N GLY A 60 15.79 -5.18 -1.61
CA GLY A 60 15.02 -6.42 -1.67
C GLY A 60 13.52 -6.26 -1.47
N CYS A 61 12.96 -5.06 -1.60
CA CYS A 61 11.53 -4.86 -1.53
C CYS A 61 10.80 -5.54 -2.71
N ASP A 62 9.62 -6.07 -2.44
CA ASP A 62 8.78 -6.75 -3.44
C ASP A 62 7.97 -5.75 -4.28
N ALA A 63 7.63 -4.61 -3.69
CA ALA A 63 6.86 -3.56 -4.36
C ALA A 63 7.24 -2.17 -3.86
N VAL A 64 7.00 -1.18 -4.72
CA VAL A 64 6.99 0.24 -4.35
C VAL A 64 5.57 0.78 -4.41
N LYS A 65 5.27 1.77 -3.55
CA LYS A 65 3.96 2.39 -3.50
C LYS A 65 4.07 3.91 -3.55
N PHE A 66 3.27 4.50 -4.43
CA PHE A 66 3.05 5.93 -4.56
C PHE A 66 1.73 6.35 -3.93
N GLN A 67 1.41 7.60 -4.02
CA GLN A 67 0.08 8.14 -3.72
C GLN A 67 -0.48 8.79 -5.00
N LYS A 68 -1.76 8.59 -5.26
CA LYS A 68 -2.46 9.26 -6.35
C LYS A 68 -3.73 9.91 -5.85
N ARG A 69 -3.87 11.18 -6.14
CA ARG A 69 -5.04 11.98 -5.74
C ARG A 69 -5.40 12.99 -6.81
N THR A 70 -6.66 13.39 -6.81
CA THR A 70 -7.12 14.61 -7.44
C THR A 70 -7.12 15.69 -6.36
N PRO A 71 -6.18 16.64 -6.35
CA PRO A 71 -5.99 17.56 -5.23
C PRO A 71 -7.27 18.25 -4.77
N GLU A 72 -8.11 18.66 -5.70
CA GLU A 72 -9.36 19.37 -5.42
C GLU A 72 -10.44 18.49 -4.77
N ILE A 73 -10.38 17.17 -4.97
CA ILE A 73 -11.31 16.21 -4.38
C ILE A 73 -10.78 15.72 -3.02
N ALA A 74 -9.48 15.39 -2.98
CA ALA A 74 -8.86 14.79 -1.81
C ALA A 74 -8.48 15.80 -0.71
N THR A 75 -8.54 17.12 -0.99
CA THR A 75 -8.21 18.16 -0.03
C THR A 75 -9.47 18.93 0.34
N PRO A 76 -9.85 18.98 1.64
CA PRO A 76 -10.98 19.79 2.08
C PRO A 76 -10.82 21.26 1.70
N LYS A 77 -11.88 21.89 1.17
CA LYS A 77 -11.84 23.29 0.72
C LYS A 77 -11.37 24.27 1.80
N SER A 78 -11.72 23.99 3.06
CA SER A 78 -11.29 24.79 4.21
C SER A 78 -9.77 24.81 4.43
N GLN A 79 -9.02 23.90 3.80
CA GLN A 79 -7.56 23.83 3.91
C GLN A 79 -6.84 24.42 2.69
N TRP A 80 -7.54 24.77 1.61
CA TRP A 80 -6.91 25.17 0.35
C TRP A 80 -5.99 26.37 0.49
N ASP A 81 -6.42 27.40 1.20
CA ASP A 81 -5.72 28.68 1.33
C ASP A 81 -4.75 28.73 2.53
N ILE A 82 -4.65 27.62 3.31
CA ILE A 82 -3.69 27.54 4.40
C ILE A 82 -2.28 27.58 3.82
N MET A 83 -1.48 28.57 4.26
CA MET A 83 -0.08 28.66 3.87
C MET A 83 0.75 27.58 4.54
N ARG A 84 1.55 26.86 3.76
CA ARG A 84 2.45 25.79 4.22
C ARG A 84 3.86 26.06 3.73
N ASP A 85 4.84 25.73 4.57
CA ASP A 85 6.22 25.62 4.11
C ASP A 85 6.33 24.35 3.25
N THR A 86 7.07 24.45 2.16
CA THR A 86 7.22 23.39 1.16
C THR A 86 8.63 23.41 0.59
N PRO A 87 9.06 22.35 -0.14
CA PRO A 87 10.36 22.36 -0.81
C PRO A 87 10.57 23.53 -1.77
N TRP A 88 9.51 24.19 -2.17
CA TRP A 88 9.54 25.34 -3.11
C TRP A 88 9.24 26.69 -2.44
N GLY A 89 9.38 26.78 -1.13
CA GLY A 89 9.03 27.94 -0.34
C GLY A 89 7.58 27.91 0.14
N LYS A 90 7.14 29.01 0.73
CA LYS A 90 5.80 29.14 1.32
C LYS A 90 4.73 29.29 0.23
N MET A 91 3.75 28.42 0.22
CA MET A 91 2.64 28.45 -0.75
C MET A 91 1.34 27.94 -0.15
N ARG A 92 0.21 28.18 -0.84
CA ARG A 92 -1.08 27.61 -0.43
C ARG A 92 -1.06 26.10 -0.49
N TYR A 93 -1.75 25.46 0.44
CA TYR A 93 -1.76 24.00 0.55
C TYR A 93 -2.27 23.31 -0.71
N ILE A 94 -3.30 23.86 -1.37
CA ILE A 94 -3.80 23.29 -2.62
C ILE A 94 -2.77 23.37 -3.75
N ASP A 95 -2.00 24.46 -3.84
CA ASP A 95 -0.98 24.64 -4.87
C ASP A 95 0.21 23.68 -4.64
N TYR A 96 0.59 23.47 -3.36
CA TYR A 96 1.53 22.43 -2.98
C TYR A 96 1.06 21.05 -3.42
N LYS A 97 -0.22 20.69 -3.13
CA LYS A 97 -0.79 19.40 -3.52
C LYS A 97 -0.78 19.20 -5.04
N LYS A 98 -1.07 20.23 -5.81
CA LYS A 98 -0.99 20.19 -7.28
C LYS A 98 0.44 20.02 -7.78
N LYS A 99 1.37 20.74 -7.17
CA LYS A 99 2.78 20.75 -7.60
C LYS A 99 3.50 19.43 -7.33
N ILE A 100 3.15 18.73 -6.24
CA ILE A 100 3.78 17.45 -5.88
C ILE A 100 3.15 16.25 -6.59
N GLU A 101 1.93 16.40 -7.12
CA GLU A 101 1.17 15.31 -7.72
C GLU A 101 1.70 14.95 -9.10
N PHE A 102 1.99 13.67 -9.33
CA PHE A 102 2.38 13.17 -10.64
C PHE A 102 1.20 12.99 -11.58
N GLY A 103 1.42 13.32 -12.86
CA GLY A 103 0.48 13.13 -13.96
C GLY A 103 0.78 11.87 -14.77
N LYS A 104 0.11 11.81 -15.94
CA LYS A 104 0.26 10.67 -16.86
C LYS A 104 1.71 10.45 -17.31
N LYS A 105 2.42 11.52 -17.64
CA LYS A 105 3.81 11.46 -18.13
C LYS A 105 4.73 10.76 -17.12
N GLU A 106 4.66 11.15 -15.87
CA GLU A 106 5.50 10.59 -14.81
C GLU A 106 5.11 9.13 -14.52
N TYR A 107 3.81 8.81 -14.48
CA TYR A 107 3.36 7.43 -14.27
C TYR A 107 3.67 6.50 -15.46
N ASP A 108 3.72 7.00 -16.69
CA ASP A 108 4.19 6.22 -17.85
C ASP A 108 5.66 5.82 -17.65
N ILE A 109 6.51 6.77 -17.21
CA ILE A 109 7.92 6.53 -16.89
C ILE A 109 8.06 5.53 -15.74
N ILE A 110 7.35 5.74 -14.63
CA ILE A 110 7.36 4.85 -13.46
C ILE A 110 6.96 3.42 -13.86
N ASN A 111 5.89 3.28 -14.63
CA ASN A 111 5.40 1.97 -15.06
C ASN A 111 6.42 1.23 -15.94
N LYS A 112 7.08 1.93 -16.87
CA LYS A 112 8.15 1.37 -17.70
C LYS A 112 9.32 0.95 -16.82
N PHE A 113 9.79 1.84 -15.97
CA PHE A 113 10.96 1.62 -15.12
C PHE A 113 10.75 0.47 -14.11
N CYS A 114 9.59 0.40 -13.45
CA CYS A 114 9.28 -0.71 -12.55
C CYS A 114 9.26 -2.08 -13.27
N LYS A 115 8.82 -2.13 -14.54
CA LYS A 115 8.90 -3.34 -15.36
C LYS A 115 10.35 -3.73 -15.65
N GLU A 116 11.19 -2.78 -16.02
CA GLU A 116 12.63 -2.99 -16.28
C GLU A 116 13.34 -3.49 -15.03
N GLN A 117 13.06 -2.88 -13.86
CA GLN A 117 13.61 -3.27 -12.56
C GLN A 117 13.00 -4.56 -12.00
N LYS A 118 11.97 -5.12 -12.64
CA LYS A 118 11.23 -6.31 -12.16
C LYS A 118 10.78 -6.15 -10.71
N ILE A 119 10.21 -5.00 -10.38
CA ILE A 119 9.58 -4.71 -9.08
C ILE A 119 8.11 -4.37 -9.30
N LEU A 120 7.25 -4.84 -8.41
CA LEU A 120 5.83 -4.48 -8.46
C LEU A 120 5.64 -3.02 -8.03
N TRP A 121 4.60 -2.40 -8.54
CA TRP A 121 4.21 -1.07 -8.05
C TRP A 121 2.71 -0.90 -7.96
N THR A 122 2.29 0.02 -7.10
CA THR A 122 0.91 0.49 -6.96
C THR A 122 0.89 1.93 -6.46
N ALA A 123 -0.30 2.49 -6.30
CA ALA A 123 -0.50 3.75 -5.61
C ALA A 123 -1.69 3.64 -4.65
N SER A 124 -1.59 4.32 -3.50
CA SER A 124 -2.78 4.61 -2.68
C SER A 124 -3.61 5.67 -3.39
N CYS A 125 -4.80 5.29 -3.85
CA CYS A 125 -5.74 6.24 -4.44
C CYS A 125 -6.57 6.91 -3.35
N TRP A 126 -6.76 8.23 -3.45
CA TRP A 126 -7.49 9.03 -2.46
C TRP A 126 -8.87 9.48 -2.95
N ASP A 127 -9.24 9.12 -4.18
CA ASP A 127 -10.51 9.45 -4.82
C ASP A 127 -10.80 8.48 -5.97
N VAL A 128 -12.03 8.45 -6.42
CA VAL A 128 -12.51 7.58 -7.51
C VAL A 128 -11.80 7.87 -8.84
N PRO A 129 -11.61 9.13 -9.29
CA PRO A 129 -10.82 9.43 -10.49
C PRO A 129 -9.40 8.86 -10.44
N SER A 130 -8.75 8.89 -9.28
CA SER A 130 -7.42 8.31 -9.07
C SER A 130 -7.39 6.80 -9.26
N VAL A 131 -8.43 6.07 -8.84
CA VAL A 131 -8.56 4.62 -9.11
C VAL A 131 -8.64 4.37 -10.61
N LYS A 132 -9.50 5.09 -11.32
CA LYS A 132 -9.65 4.96 -12.77
C LYS A 132 -8.37 5.31 -13.52
N PHE A 133 -7.59 6.26 -13.00
CA PHE A 133 -6.30 6.62 -13.55
C PHE A 133 -5.27 5.49 -13.38
N ILE A 134 -5.11 4.95 -12.19
CA ILE A 134 -4.14 3.89 -11.87
C ILE A 134 -4.50 2.57 -12.57
N GLU A 135 -5.78 2.28 -12.75
CA GLU A 135 -6.23 1.06 -13.46
C GLU A 135 -5.73 0.98 -14.91
N LYS A 136 -5.46 2.11 -15.57
CA LYS A 136 -4.87 2.14 -16.92
C LYS A 136 -3.52 1.42 -16.98
N TYR A 137 -2.78 1.35 -15.87
CA TYR A 137 -1.47 0.71 -15.77
C TYR A 137 -1.55 -0.78 -15.39
N LYS A 138 -2.75 -1.31 -15.15
CA LYS A 138 -2.98 -2.73 -14.83
C LYS A 138 -2.14 -3.20 -13.64
N VAL A 139 -2.04 -2.37 -12.59
CA VAL A 139 -1.37 -2.73 -11.34
C VAL A 139 -1.91 -4.06 -10.78
N LYS A 140 -1.07 -4.81 -10.06
CA LYS A 140 -1.43 -6.16 -9.58
C LYS A 140 -2.32 -6.15 -8.34
N PHE A 141 -2.31 -5.08 -7.57
CA PHE A 141 -3.10 -4.90 -6.36
C PHE A 141 -3.33 -3.42 -6.07
N HIS A 142 -4.29 -3.13 -5.22
CA HIS A 142 -4.59 -1.78 -4.75
C HIS A 142 -4.26 -1.60 -3.27
N LYS A 143 -4.00 -0.38 -2.86
CA LYS A 143 -3.80 0.04 -1.47
C LYS A 143 -4.76 1.14 -1.09
N VAL A 144 -5.42 0.97 0.05
CA VAL A 144 -6.26 1.97 0.69
C VAL A 144 -5.50 2.53 1.89
N ALA A 145 -5.25 3.83 1.90
CA ALA A 145 -4.66 4.51 3.05
C ALA A 145 -5.62 4.49 4.24
N SER A 146 -5.08 4.59 5.46
CA SER A 146 -5.88 4.62 6.69
C SER A 146 -6.99 5.67 6.66
N ALA A 147 -6.69 6.87 6.17
CA ALA A 147 -7.66 7.97 6.05
C ALA A 147 -8.85 7.67 5.12
N CYS A 148 -8.71 6.69 4.21
CA CYS A 148 -9.71 6.37 3.20
C CYS A 148 -10.54 5.10 3.51
N ILE A 149 -10.30 4.44 4.65
CA ILE A 149 -10.97 3.16 4.96
C ILE A 149 -12.50 3.31 5.12
N THR A 150 -12.97 4.50 5.44
CA THR A 150 -14.40 4.82 5.61
C THR A 150 -15.03 5.45 4.36
N ASP A 151 -14.27 5.65 3.29
CA ASP A 151 -14.79 6.14 2.01
C ASP A 151 -15.35 4.97 1.19
N PHE A 152 -16.65 4.69 1.38
CA PHE A 152 -17.31 3.59 0.69
C PHE A 152 -17.47 3.81 -0.83
N ALA A 153 -17.44 5.03 -1.32
CA ALA A 153 -17.44 5.30 -2.76
C ALA A 153 -16.11 4.85 -3.39
N LEU A 154 -14.99 5.18 -2.75
CA LEU A 154 -13.67 4.71 -3.13
C LEU A 154 -13.56 3.18 -3.03
N LEU A 155 -13.99 2.60 -1.89
CA LEU A 155 -13.96 1.15 -1.68
C LEU A 155 -14.82 0.42 -2.72
N HIS A 156 -15.95 0.99 -3.13
CA HIS A 156 -16.81 0.41 -4.17
C HIS A 156 -16.10 0.36 -5.53
N GLU A 157 -15.45 1.46 -5.92
CA GLU A 157 -14.73 1.51 -7.19
C GLU A 157 -13.54 0.53 -7.19
N LEU A 158 -12.80 0.44 -6.09
CA LEU A 158 -11.72 -0.55 -5.92
C LEU A 158 -12.25 -1.99 -6.00
N LYS A 159 -13.39 -2.28 -5.38
CA LYS A 159 -14.00 -3.62 -5.42
C LYS A 159 -14.38 -4.05 -6.84
N LYS A 160 -14.82 -3.13 -7.69
CA LYS A 160 -15.12 -3.40 -9.10
C LYS A 160 -13.92 -3.92 -9.89
N THR A 161 -12.71 -3.54 -9.51
CA THR A 161 -11.49 -4.00 -10.20
C THR A 161 -11.23 -5.49 -10.06
N LYS A 162 -11.87 -6.16 -9.07
CA LYS A 162 -11.70 -7.58 -8.72
C LYS A 162 -10.25 -7.96 -8.36
N LYS A 163 -9.38 -6.98 -8.20
CA LYS A 163 -7.98 -7.15 -7.80
C LYS A 163 -7.84 -7.30 -6.29
N PRO A 164 -6.70 -7.86 -5.82
CA PRO A 164 -6.36 -7.85 -4.40
C PRO A 164 -6.31 -6.42 -3.86
N ILE A 165 -6.85 -6.24 -2.66
CA ILE A 165 -6.87 -4.95 -1.97
C ILE A 165 -6.14 -5.09 -0.64
N ILE A 166 -5.29 -4.12 -0.32
CA ILE A 166 -4.68 -3.94 0.99
C ILE A 166 -5.31 -2.71 1.64
N ILE A 167 -5.80 -2.82 2.86
CA ILE A 167 -6.26 -1.68 3.68
C ILE A 167 -5.34 -1.47 4.88
N SER A 168 -5.08 -0.23 5.26
CA SER A 168 -4.46 0.13 6.54
C SER A 168 -5.52 0.61 7.53
N THR A 169 -5.33 0.32 8.82
CA THR A 169 -6.36 0.48 9.86
C THR A 169 -6.11 1.64 10.84
N GLY A 170 -5.12 2.48 10.57
CA GLY A 170 -4.84 3.64 11.40
C GLY A 170 -6.05 4.58 11.51
N MET A 171 -6.15 5.32 12.62
CA MET A 171 -7.24 6.26 12.96
C MET A 171 -8.65 5.69 12.81
N SER A 172 -8.82 4.36 12.86
CA SER A 172 -10.12 3.70 12.69
C SER A 172 -10.48 2.87 13.90
N SER A 173 -11.74 2.95 14.31
CA SER A 173 -12.29 2.04 15.30
C SER A 173 -12.45 0.63 14.74
N GLU A 174 -12.48 -0.37 15.62
CA GLU A 174 -12.69 -1.76 15.21
C GLU A 174 -14.01 -1.94 14.43
N ASN A 175 -15.04 -1.18 14.79
CA ASN A 175 -16.32 -1.21 14.08
C ASN A 175 -16.20 -0.68 12.64
N GLN A 176 -15.43 0.39 12.42
CA GLN A 176 -15.15 0.90 11.07
C GLN A 176 -14.37 -0.11 10.24
N ILE A 177 -13.35 -0.74 10.83
CA ILE A 177 -12.59 -1.81 10.19
C ILE A 177 -13.51 -2.97 9.80
N LYS A 178 -14.35 -3.46 10.72
CA LYS A 178 -15.31 -4.54 10.46
C LYS A 178 -16.28 -4.19 9.33
N LYS A 179 -16.80 -2.96 9.28
CA LYS A 179 -17.66 -2.48 8.19
C LYS A 179 -16.95 -2.50 6.84
N ALA A 180 -15.73 -1.98 6.76
CA ALA A 180 -14.93 -1.97 5.53
C ALA A 180 -14.61 -3.40 5.06
N VAL A 181 -14.19 -4.28 5.97
CA VAL A 181 -13.88 -5.69 5.67
C VAL A 181 -15.13 -6.45 5.19
N LYS A 182 -16.28 -6.24 5.85
CA LYS A 182 -17.56 -6.83 5.39
C LYS A 182 -17.92 -6.37 3.98
N PHE A 183 -17.73 -5.08 3.70
CA PHE A 183 -18.03 -4.49 2.38
C PHE A 183 -17.13 -5.05 1.28
N LEU A 184 -15.81 -5.11 1.52
CA LEU A 184 -14.82 -5.58 0.54
C LEU A 184 -14.78 -7.10 0.38
N SER A 185 -15.22 -7.87 1.38
CA SER A 185 -15.03 -9.31 1.50
C SER A 185 -13.57 -9.72 1.79
N GLN A 186 -13.38 -10.75 2.62
CA GLN A 186 -12.05 -11.20 3.02
C GLN A 186 -11.27 -11.99 1.95
N LYS A 187 -11.92 -12.39 0.86
CA LYS A 187 -11.34 -13.34 -0.11
C LYS A 187 -10.02 -12.84 -0.74
N ASN A 188 -9.98 -11.56 -1.12
CA ASN A 188 -8.81 -10.92 -1.75
C ASN A 188 -8.34 -9.69 -0.96
N LEU A 189 -8.56 -9.69 0.36
CA LEU A 189 -8.27 -8.57 1.24
C LEU A 189 -7.07 -8.87 2.13
N SER A 190 -6.17 -7.90 2.25
CA SER A 190 -5.12 -7.87 3.26
C SER A 190 -5.34 -6.67 4.17
N ILE A 191 -5.04 -6.83 5.46
CA ILE A 191 -5.32 -5.82 6.49
C ILE A 191 -4.02 -5.52 7.21
N LEU A 192 -3.55 -4.27 7.15
CA LEU A 192 -2.34 -3.83 7.83
C LEU A 192 -2.72 -3.09 9.11
N HIS A 193 -2.23 -3.57 10.25
CA HIS A 193 -2.20 -2.77 11.46
C HIS A 193 -1.34 -1.52 11.24
N CYS A 194 -1.81 -0.38 11.69
CA CYS A 194 -1.16 0.90 11.46
C CYS A 194 -1.49 1.88 12.60
N ASN A 195 -0.48 2.60 13.08
CA ASN A 195 -0.65 3.82 13.85
C ASN A 195 -0.47 5.02 12.92
N SER A 196 -1.35 6.02 13.01
CA SER A 196 -1.38 7.17 12.08
C SER A 196 -0.66 8.41 12.58
N SER A 197 0.05 8.34 13.71
CA SER A 197 0.99 9.40 14.12
C SER A 197 2.24 9.40 13.22
N TYR A 198 2.80 10.57 12.93
CA TYR A 198 3.99 10.76 12.12
C TYR A 198 5.01 11.69 12.81
N PRO A 199 6.13 11.15 13.36
CA PRO A 199 6.41 9.73 13.57
C PRO A 199 5.52 9.12 14.65
N SER A 200 5.33 7.79 14.62
CA SER A 200 4.59 7.08 15.66
C SER A 200 5.50 6.83 16.87
N PRO A 201 5.11 7.25 18.09
CA PRO A 201 5.83 6.88 19.32
C PRO A 201 5.79 5.36 19.53
N SER A 202 6.89 4.80 20.02
CA SER A 202 7.03 3.33 20.16
C SER A 202 6.03 2.71 21.16
N ASP A 203 5.66 3.43 22.20
CA ASP A 203 4.70 3.03 23.22
C ASP A 203 3.24 3.02 22.72
N GLN A 204 2.96 3.70 21.58
CA GLN A 204 1.64 3.78 20.98
C GLN A 204 1.43 2.77 19.82
N LEU A 205 2.43 1.96 19.47
CA LEU A 205 2.35 1.09 18.30
C LEU A 205 1.35 -0.05 18.46
N ASN A 206 1.09 -0.50 19.69
CA ASN A 206 0.15 -1.58 20.00
C ASN A 206 0.27 -2.80 19.05
N LEU A 207 1.48 -3.31 18.85
CA LEU A 207 1.77 -4.38 17.89
C LEU A 207 0.96 -5.67 18.15
N ASN A 208 0.54 -5.90 19.41
CA ASN A 208 -0.31 -7.04 19.75
C ASN A 208 -1.65 -7.03 19.00
N TYR A 209 -2.11 -5.86 18.52
CA TYR A 209 -3.33 -5.78 17.72
C TYR A 209 -3.24 -6.58 16.41
N ILE A 210 -2.03 -6.90 15.93
CA ILE A 210 -1.79 -7.84 14.82
C ILE A 210 -2.41 -9.21 15.12
N LYS A 211 -2.26 -9.72 16.37
CA LYS A 211 -2.85 -10.98 16.80
C LYS A 211 -4.39 -10.89 16.83
N THR A 212 -4.92 -9.76 17.30
CA THR A 212 -6.37 -9.49 17.28
C THR A 212 -6.93 -9.50 15.86
N LEU A 213 -6.30 -8.79 14.93
CA LEU A 213 -6.70 -8.79 13.52
C LEU A 213 -6.66 -10.19 12.91
N LYS A 214 -5.64 -11.01 13.25
CA LYS A 214 -5.57 -12.41 12.79
C LYS A 214 -6.71 -13.26 13.31
N SER A 215 -7.11 -13.06 14.55
CA SER A 215 -8.26 -13.76 15.16
C SER A 215 -9.58 -13.35 14.52
N LEU A 216 -9.79 -12.05 14.33
CA LEU A 216 -11.03 -11.49 13.78
C LEU A 216 -11.20 -11.80 12.27
N PHE A 217 -10.11 -11.78 11.50
CA PHE A 217 -10.17 -11.83 10.03
C PHE A 217 -9.38 -13.01 9.45
N LYS A 218 -9.73 -14.22 9.85
CA LYS A 218 -9.01 -15.49 9.53
C LYS A 218 -8.80 -15.74 8.03
N LYS A 219 -9.62 -15.16 7.16
CA LYS A 219 -9.52 -15.34 5.70
C LYS A 219 -8.63 -14.29 5.03
N SER A 220 -8.30 -13.20 5.73
CA SER A 220 -7.41 -12.13 5.22
C SER A 220 -5.95 -12.38 5.58
N VAL A 221 -5.04 -11.82 4.79
CA VAL A 221 -3.62 -11.73 5.14
C VAL A 221 -3.44 -10.52 6.05
N ILE A 222 -2.78 -10.70 7.18
CA ILE A 222 -2.52 -9.61 8.13
C ILE A 222 -1.10 -9.11 7.96
N GLY A 223 -0.90 -7.81 8.06
CA GLY A 223 0.38 -7.14 7.93
C GLY A 223 0.52 -5.95 8.88
N TYR A 224 1.56 -5.17 8.65
CA TYR A 224 1.91 -3.98 9.42
C TYR A 224 2.32 -2.84 8.48
N SER A 225 1.85 -1.63 8.76
CA SER A 225 2.27 -0.39 8.10
C SER A 225 2.79 0.57 9.17
N GLY A 226 4.11 0.76 9.22
CA GLY A 226 4.77 1.45 10.31
C GLY A 226 5.23 2.86 9.94
N HIS A 227 5.07 3.80 10.89
CA HIS A 227 5.50 5.19 10.79
C HIS A 227 6.49 5.60 11.90
N GLU A 228 6.94 4.65 12.69
CA GLU A 228 7.96 4.87 13.72
C GLU A 228 9.37 5.00 13.11
N MET A 229 10.28 5.62 13.86
CA MET A 229 11.65 5.91 13.38
C MET A 229 12.55 4.68 13.34
N ASN A 230 12.27 3.65 14.17
CA ASN A 230 13.12 2.47 14.29
C ASN A 230 12.66 1.32 13.37
N LEU A 231 13.50 0.27 13.26
CA LEU A 231 13.22 -0.94 12.47
C LEU A 231 12.74 -2.11 13.33
N VAL A 232 12.94 -2.05 14.65
CA VAL A 232 12.65 -3.16 15.58
C VAL A 232 11.19 -3.55 15.55
N SER A 233 10.28 -2.58 15.47
CA SER A 233 8.84 -2.80 15.36
C SER A 233 8.45 -3.57 14.10
N SER A 234 9.14 -3.34 12.98
CA SER A 234 8.91 -4.10 11.75
C SER A 234 9.30 -5.57 11.91
N VAL A 235 10.44 -5.85 12.56
CA VAL A 235 10.87 -7.21 12.87
C VAL A 235 9.90 -7.86 13.88
N ALA A 236 9.56 -7.15 14.95
CA ALA A 236 8.60 -7.63 15.95
C ALA A 236 7.23 -7.93 15.32
N SER A 237 6.74 -7.09 14.40
CA SER A 237 5.48 -7.32 13.69
C SER A 237 5.51 -8.60 12.85
N ALA A 238 6.63 -8.90 12.19
CA ALA A 238 6.81 -10.16 11.45
C ALA A 238 6.77 -11.37 12.38
N ILE A 239 7.42 -11.32 13.55
CA ILE A 239 7.40 -12.36 14.59
C ILE A 239 5.97 -12.57 15.10
N LEU A 240 5.18 -11.50 15.28
CA LEU A 240 3.76 -11.54 15.65
C LEU A 240 2.86 -12.08 14.53
N GLY A 241 3.44 -12.31 13.35
CA GLY A 241 2.80 -12.96 12.21
C GLY A 241 2.29 -12.02 11.14
N ALA A 242 2.76 -10.78 11.09
CA ALA A 242 2.56 -9.93 9.93
C ALA A 242 3.24 -10.55 8.69
N LYS A 243 2.51 -10.62 7.59
CA LYS A 243 2.96 -11.21 6.32
C LYS A 243 3.19 -10.15 5.23
N ILE A 244 2.77 -8.93 5.47
CA ILE A 244 3.02 -7.77 4.62
C ILE A 244 3.57 -6.67 5.53
N ILE A 245 4.69 -6.06 5.17
CA ILE A 245 5.26 -4.93 5.88
C ILE A 245 5.40 -3.77 4.91
N GLU A 246 4.86 -2.63 5.28
CA GLU A 246 4.95 -1.38 4.54
C GLU A 246 5.73 -0.36 5.35
N ARG A 247 6.78 0.22 4.75
CA ARG A 247 7.60 1.26 5.37
C ARG A 247 7.90 2.37 4.37
N HIS A 248 7.95 3.60 4.87
CA HIS A 248 8.43 4.74 4.09
C HIS A 248 9.90 4.57 3.72
N ILE A 249 10.23 5.02 2.50
CA ILE A 249 11.61 5.10 2.00
C ILE A 249 11.93 6.55 1.62
N THR A 250 13.14 6.98 1.91
CA THR A 250 13.68 8.27 1.45
C THR A 250 15.11 8.09 0.96
N LEU A 251 15.56 8.97 0.08
CA LEU A 251 16.97 9.02 -0.36
C LEU A 251 17.87 9.59 0.72
N ASP A 252 17.35 10.54 1.49
CA ASP A 252 18.04 11.19 2.59
C ASP A 252 17.01 11.62 3.64
N ARG A 253 17.33 11.42 4.93
CA ARG A 253 16.44 11.82 6.03
C ARG A 253 16.34 13.33 6.22
N SER A 254 17.28 14.10 5.67
CA SER A 254 17.25 15.56 5.68
C SER A 254 16.39 16.16 4.55
N MET A 255 15.99 15.35 3.57
CA MET A 255 15.07 15.80 2.52
C MET A 255 13.68 16.07 3.09
N TRP A 256 13.03 17.07 2.47
CA TRP A 256 11.65 17.44 2.81
C TRP A 256 10.68 16.26 2.66
#